data_d274168faf71fae66146321068a8cb3f
#
_entry.id   d274168faf71fae66146321068a8cb3f
#
_cell.length_a   1.000
_cell.length_b   1.000
_cell.length_c   1.000
_cell.angle_alpha   90.00
_cell.angle_beta   90.00
_cell.angle_gamma   90.00
#
_symmetry.space_group_name_H-M   'P 1'
#
loop_
_entity.id
_entity.type
_entity.pdbx_description
1 polymer ?
#
loop_
_entity_poly.entity_id
_entity_poly.type
_entity_poly.pdbx_seq_one_letter_code
_entity_poly.pdbx_strand_id
1 'polypeptide(L)'
;MKRRQVLKSSATVLAAFAASPVLSGAPLMPPNRKEAFATALRAKPWLSGFAHIDRQRFDATATISGRWPQGLSGTLYRNGPAAHELGDFRHSHWFDGDGLLHAYRVGADGVSHQARYVETHKRQAERKADRPLYSSFDSVIADPAPIRSPDSVNTANISVLHHHGELLALWEAGSPWRIDESSLDTQGVYAFSDETAGAPFSAHPRVEPDGTLWNFGYLSAANLLVLWHIDAKGKVQKVGKIDAAPITMVHDFVVTERHLVLMIAPFHFVDPDSESFLQAHQWNPQDPTRVLVVDKDDFSSYQWFELPAQWVFHFGNAWEDKAGVIRFDAGRYDDPSIMTVNFREIMRGNVLSLAGLRHHRYRIDTRTGRCSEEPCLSAHIQSEFPSVDPRVSCREYSKVVMLTYDTNQPSPTRVLLNEVSRFDLNSGKLDTYRYPETQIPEEHLYVPDLSAKPEQGGWVIGSALDWKQQRMILNAFDARSLNDGPVATATLPYAMPLGLHGKFVHA
;
A
#
# COMPACT_ATOMS: atom_id res chain seq x y z
N MET A 1 6.65 10.53 24.51
CA MET A 1 5.69 9.74 25.34
C MET A 1 6.40 8.50 25.88
N LYS A 2 6.24 8.12 27.14
CA LYS A 2 6.93 6.95 27.69
C LYS A 2 6.19 5.66 27.27
N ARG A 3 6.93 4.59 26.91
CA ARG A 3 6.45 3.25 26.52
C ARG A 3 5.23 2.76 27.32
N ARG A 4 5.20 3.01 28.64
CA ARG A 4 4.11 2.62 29.53
C ARG A 4 2.75 3.27 29.20
N GLN A 5 2.71 4.45 28.58
CA GLN A 5 1.45 5.10 28.21
C GLN A 5 0.91 4.60 26.87
N VAL A 6 1.77 4.33 25.90
CA VAL A 6 1.38 3.75 24.61
C VAL A 6 0.94 2.29 24.77
N LEU A 7 1.72 1.50 25.53
CA LEU A 7 1.43 0.08 25.75
C LEU A 7 0.26 -0.18 26.71
N LYS A 8 -0.02 0.70 27.68
CA LYS A 8 -1.20 0.54 28.54
C LYS A 8 -2.51 0.75 27.76
N SER A 9 -2.55 1.66 26.81
CA SER A 9 -3.70 1.83 25.91
C SER A 9 -3.87 0.65 24.98
N SER A 10 -2.77 0.06 24.50
CA SER A 10 -2.79 -1.14 23.63
C SER A 10 -3.20 -2.42 24.38
N ALA A 11 -2.74 -2.60 25.62
CA ALA A 11 -3.04 -3.80 26.41
C ALA A 11 -4.50 -3.87 26.89
N THR A 12 -5.16 -2.72 27.11
CA THR A 12 -6.55 -2.70 27.57
C THR A 12 -7.52 -3.06 26.44
N VAL A 13 -7.18 -2.78 25.19
CA VAL A 13 -8.01 -3.11 24.01
C VAL A 13 -7.86 -4.57 23.61
N LEU A 14 -6.68 -5.15 23.78
CA LEU A 14 -6.44 -6.57 23.50
C LEU A 14 -7.14 -7.51 24.50
N ALA A 15 -7.43 -7.04 25.71
CA ALA A 15 -8.21 -7.83 26.68
C ALA A 15 -9.70 -7.96 26.30
N ALA A 16 -10.24 -7.08 25.45
CA ALA A 16 -11.61 -7.17 24.97
C ALA A 16 -11.79 -8.28 23.91
N PHE A 17 -10.73 -8.66 23.19
CA PHE A 17 -10.76 -9.78 22.24
C PHE A 17 -10.61 -11.16 22.90
N ALA A 18 -10.30 -11.22 24.19
CA ALA A 18 -9.94 -12.47 24.85
C ALA A 18 -11.05 -13.13 25.71
N ALA A 19 -12.26 -12.57 25.77
CA ALA A 19 -13.25 -13.05 26.73
C ALA A 19 -14.70 -12.99 26.20
N SER A 20 -15.05 -13.80 25.23
CA SER A 20 -16.46 -14.12 24.95
C SER A 20 -16.69 -15.62 24.88
N PRO A 21 -17.69 -16.18 25.61
CA PRO A 21 -18.03 -17.59 25.48
C PRO A 21 -18.72 -17.84 24.13
N VAL A 22 -18.18 -18.77 23.38
CA VAL A 22 -18.71 -19.25 22.11
C VAL A 22 -20.13 -19.80 22.31
N LEU A 23 -21.14 -19.11 21.81
CA LEU A 23 -22.40 -19.70 21.45
C LEU A 23 -22.23 -20.42 20.11
N SER A 24 -22.21 -21.75 20.16
CA SER A 24 -22.00 -22.66 19.05
C SER A 24 -23.21 -22.65 18.09
N GLY A 25 -23.17 -21.77 17.10
CA GLY A 25 -23.78 -21.96 15.81
C GLY A 25 -22.67 -22.17 14.83
N ALA A 26 -22.40 -23.37 14.33
CA ALA A 26 -21.40 -23.62 13.32
C ALA A 26 -21.69 -22.69 12.10
N PRO A 27 -20.83 -21.75 11.74
CA PRO A 27 -21.02 -21.01 10.49
C PRO A 27 -20.98 -22.05 9.37
N LEU A 28 -21.96 -22.02 8.49
CA LEU A 28 -21.93 -22.76 7.24
C LEU A 28 -20.64 -22.31 6.53
N MET A 29 -19.60 -23.14 6.63
CA MET A 29 -18.37 -22.94 5.88
C MET A 29 -18.77 -22.82 4.40
N PRO A 30 -18.48 -21.71 3.72
CA PRO A 30 -18.72 -21.64 2.29
C PRO A 30 -17.95 -22.78 1.62
N PRO A 31 -18.50 -23.35 0.53
CA PRO A 31 -17.85 -24.46 -0.18
C PRO A 31 -16.39 -24.09 -0.44
N ASN A 32 -15.50 -25.02 -0.16
CA ASN A 32 -14.04 -24.94 -0.20
C ASN A 32 -13.51 -23.82 -1.12
N ARG A 33 -13.18 -22.68 -0.54
CA ARG A 33 -12.71 -21.47 -1.31
C ARG A 33 -11.53 -21.80 -2.20
N LYS A 34 -10.66 -22.69 -1.76
CA LYS A 34 -9.50 -23.15 -2.51
C LYS A 34 -9.90 -23.83 -3.81
N GLU A 35 -10.86 -24.76 -3.76
CA GLU A 35 -11.39 -25.45 -4.94
C GLU A 35 -12.16 -24.50 -5.87
N ALA A 36 -12.95 -23.60 -5.30
CA ALA A 36 -13.66 -22.59 -6.07
C ALA A 36 -12.70 -21.68 -6.84
N PHE A 37 -11.63 -21.19 -6.18
CA PHE A 37 -10.61 -20.38 -6.82
C PHE A 37 -9.83 -21.17 -7.88
N ALA A 38 -9.42 -22.40 -7.58
CA ALA A 38 -8.73 -23.26 -8.53
C ALA A 38 -9.56 -23.53 -9.80
N THR A 39 -10.88 -23.68 -9.65
CA THR A 39 -11.80 -23.83 -10.77
C THR A 39 -11.90 -22.53 -11.58
N ALA A 40 -12.03 -21.39 -10.90
CA ALA A 40 -12.06 -20.08 -11.54
C ALA A 40 -10.75 -19.78 -12.28
N LEU A 41 -9.60 -20.11 -11.69
CA LEU A 41 -8.27 -19.92 -12.29
C LEU A 41 -8.10 -20.69 -13.61
N ARG A 42 -8.63 -21.92 -13.71
CA ARG A 42 -8.62 -22.68 -14.96
C ARG A 42 -9.44 -22.00 -16.06
N ALA A 43 -10.55 -21.37 -15.70
CA ALA A 43 -11.41 -20.66 -16.65
C ALA A 43 -10.92 -19.23 -16.94
N LYS A 44 -10.19 -18.63 -16.00
CA LYS A 44 -9.73 -17.23 -16.03
C LYS A 44 -8.23 -17.17 -15.65
N PRO A 45 -7.30 -17.50 -16.59
CA PRO A 45 -5.87 -17.60 -16.26
C PRO A 45 -5.23 -16.33 -15.71
N TRP A 46 -5.81 -15.15 -15.98
CA TRP A 46 -5.36 -13.88 -15.41
C TRP A 46 -5.49 -13.80 -13.88
N LEU A 47 -6.29 -14.68 -13.25
CA LEU A 47 -6.34 -14.81 -11.79
C LEU A 47 -5.03 -15.38 -11.20
N SER A 48 -4.07 -15.80 -12.03
CA SER A 48 -2.73 -16.21 -11.55
C SER A 48 -2.02 -15.14 -10.73
N GLY A 49 -2.36 -13.85 -10.93
CA GLY A 49 -1.88 -12.76 -10.07
C GLY A 49 -2.35 -12.82 -8.62
N PHE A 50 -3.34 -13.65 -8.30
CA PHE A 50 -3.90 -13.86 -6.95
C PHE A 50 -3.75 -15.32 -6.50
N ALA A 51 -2.95 -16.11 -7.20
CA ALA A 51 -2.68 -17.48 -6.87
C ALA A 51 -1.71 -17.59 -5.70
N HIS A 52 -1.87 -18.65 -4.90
CA HIS A 52 -0.88 -19.01 -3.89
C HIS A 52 0.40 -19.52 -4.54
N ILE A 53 1.55 -19.21 -3.95
CA ILE A 53 2.85 -19.75 -4.33
C ILE A 53 3.53 -20.43 -3.13
N ASP A 54 3.78 -21.73 -3.25
CA ASP A 54 4.49 -22.50 -2.22
C ASP A 54 6.01 -22.26 -2.22
N ARG A 55 6.56 -21.91 -3.39
CA ARG A 55 8.00 -21.70 -3.54
C ARG A 55 8.48 -20.54 -2.67
N GLN A 56 9.45 -20.82 -1.79
CA GLN A 56 9.91 -19.88 -0.77
C GLN A 56 11.00 -18.91 -1.25
N ARG A 57 11.75 -19.30 -2.28
CA ARG A 57 12.90 -18.54 -2.77
C ARG A 57 12.93 -18.51 -4.29
N PHE A 58 13.15 -17.31 -4.81
CA PHE A 58 13.28 -17.07 -6.24
C PHE A 58 14.58 -16.32 -6.50
N ASP A 59 15.32 -16.78 -7.49
CA ASP A 59 16.54 -16.16 -7.98
C ASP A 59 16.60 -16.39 -9.50
N ALA A 60 16.79 -15.31 -10.26
CA ALA A 60 16.92 -15.38 -11.70
C ALA A 60 17.63 -14.15 -12.25
N THR A 61 18.26 -14.33 -13.43
CA THR A 61 18.64 -13.23 -14.30
C THR A 61 17.56 -13.10 -15.38
N ALA A 62 17.11 -11.89 -15.63
CA ALA A 62 16.10 -11.62 -16.65
C ALA A 62 16.70 -11.60 -18.06
N THR A 63 15.88 -11.96 -19.04
CA THR A 63 16.21 -11.74 -20.46
C THR A 63 15.80 -10.31 -20.83
N ILE A 64 16.72 -9.53 -21.40
CA ILE A 64 16.48 -8.13 -21.78
C ILE A 64 16.08 -8.03 -23.24
N SER A 65 15.02 -7.25 -23.49
CA SER A 65 14.63 -6.75 -24.81
C SER A 65 14.71 -5.23 -24.81
N GLY A 66 15.17 -4.64 -25.90
CA GLY A 66 15.47 -3.20 -25.94
C GLY A 66 16.85 -2.89 -25.34
N ARG A 67 17.05 -1.63 -24.95
CA ARG A 67 18.31 -1.18 -24.35
C ARG A 67 18.05 -0.60 -22.96
N TRP A 68 18.58 -1.26 -21.94
CA TRP A 68 18.45 -0.80 -20.56
C TRP A 68 19.13 0.58 -20.40
N PRO A 69 18.43 1.57 -19.82
CA PRO A 69 18.99 2.92 -19.68
C PRO A 69 20.21 2.95 -18.76
N GLN A 70 21.31 3.51 -19.22
CA GLN A 70 22.57 3.58 -18.44
C GLN A 70 22.43 4.35 -17.11
N GLY A 71 21.58 5.38 -17.08
CA GLY A 71 21.32 6.15 -15.87
C GLY A 71 20.35 5.51 -14.89
N LEU A 72 19.73 4.38 -15.25
CA LEU A 72 18.83 3.64 -14.38
C LEU A 72 19.59 2.48 -13.72
N SER A 73 20.20 2.76 -12.57
CA SER A 73 20.96 1.79 -11.79
C SER A 73 20.52 1.81 -10.32
N GLY A 74 20.29 0.63 -9.74
CA GLY A 74 19.82 0.50 -8.36
C GLY A 74 18.96 -0.74 -8.15
N THR A 75 18.11 -0.70 -7.15
CA THR A 75 17.19 -1.81 -6.84
C THR A 75 15.76 -1.31 -6.72
N LEU A 76 14.85 -1.91 -7.48
CA LEU A 76 13.43 -1.80 -7.23
C LEU A 76 13.04 -2.91 -6.25
N TYR A 77 12.73 -2.54 -5.02
CA TYR A 77 12.06 -3.42 -4.07
C TYR A 77 10.56 -3.33 -4.28
N ARG A 78 9.86 -4.47 -4.16
CA ARG A 78 8.40 -4.54 -4.17
C ARG A 78 7.93 -5.50 -3.11
N ASN A 79 6.75 -5.24 -2.54
CA ASN A 79 6.14 -6.11 -1.55
C ASN A 79 4.66 -6.33 -1.88
N GLY A 80 4.14 -7.47 -1.49
CA GLY A 80 2.73 -7.77 -1.65
C GLY A 80 2.31 -9.11 -1.08
N PRO A 81 1.00 -9.34 -0.91
CA PRO A 81 0.46 -10.59 -0.40
C PRO A 81 0.60 -11.71 -1.43
N ALA A 82 1.14 -12.86 -1.03
CA ALA A 82 1.38 -13.99 -1.93
C ALA A 82 1.05 -15.37 -1.34
N ALA A 83 1.16 -15.57 -0.05
CA ALA A 83 0.76 -16.82 0.60
C ALA A 83 -0.74 -16.75 0.97
N HIS A 84 -1.59 -17.21 0.05
CA HIS A 84 -3.04 -17.13 0.21
C HIS A 84 -3.67 -18.43 0.70
N GLU A 85 -2.90 -19.52 0.80
CA GLU A 85 -3.39 -20.84 1.17
C GLU A 85 -2.49 -21.49 2.22
N LEU A 86 -3.09 -22.28 3.10
CA LEU A 86 -2.38 -23.08 4.08
C LEU A 86 -3.21 -24.33 4.38
N GLY A 87 -2.70 -25.54 4.09
CA GLY A 87 -3.49 -26.75 4.07
C GLY A 87 -4.69 -26.64 3.11
N ASP A 88 -5.89 -26.93 3.59
CA ASP A 88 -7.14 -26.78 2.83
C ASP A 88 -7.76 -25.38 2.94
N PHE A 89 -7.16 -24.50 3.72
CA PHE A 89 -7.67 -23.15 3.92
C PHE A 89 -7.16 -22.21 2.82
N ARG A 90 -8.05 -21.31 2.35
CA ARG A 90 -7.69 -20.15 1.52
C ARG A 90 -8.26 -18.89 2.16
N HIS A 91 -7.40 -17.87 2.30
CA HIS A 91 -7.78 -16.56 2.82
C HIS A 91 -8.95 -15.95 2.03
N SER A 92 -9.81 -15.22 2.76
CA SER A 92 -11.01 -14.59 2.19
C SER A 92 -10.77 -13.23 1.56
N HIS A 93 -9.64 -12.61 1.87
CA HIS A 93 -9.29 -11.28 1.39
C HIS A 93 -7.85 -11.24 0.88
N TRP A 94 -7.60 -10.40 -0.13
CA TRP A 94 -6.27 -10.28 -0.72
C TRP A 94 -5.23 -9.83 0.31
N PHE A 95 -5.59 -8.92 1.22
CA PHE A 95 -4.69 -8.39 2.25
C PHE A 95 -4.31 -9.38 3.35
N ASP A 96 -4.96 -10.53 3.43
CA ASP A 96 -4.65 -11.54 4.46
C ASP A 96 -3.40 -12.38 4.13
N GLY A 97 -2.95 -12.39 2.87
CA GLY A 97 -1.79 -13.18 2.45
C GLY A 97 -0.47 -12.66 3.05
N ASP A 98 0.44 -13.59 3.41
CA ASP A 98 1.77 -13.18 3.89
C ASP A 98 2.60 -12.52 2.80
N GLY A 99 3.43 -11.57 3.22
CA GLY A 99 4.22 -10.73 2.33
C GLY A 99 5.34 -11.47 1.60
N LEU A 100 5.42 -11.28 0.28
CA LEU A 100 6.52 -11.70 -0.57
C LEU A 100 7.27 -10.45 -1.03
N LEU A 101 8.52 -10.34 -0.58
CA LEU A 101 9.40 -9.23 -0.92
C LEU A 101 10.24 -9.57 -2.14
N HIS A 102 10.25 -8.68 -3.11
CA HIS A 102 11.01 -8.76 -4.35
C HIS A 102 12.12 -7.71 -4.38
N ALA A 103 13.26 -8.06 -4.98
CA ALA A 103 14.32 -7.14 -5.36
C ALA A 103 14.68 -7.34 -6.82
N TYR A 104 14.43 -6.35 -7.65
CA TYR A 104 14.92 -6.26 -9.02
C TYR A 104 16.15 -5.35 -9.02
N ARG A 105 17.33 -5.97 -9.09
CA ARG A 105 18.59 -5.22 -9.19
C ARG A 105 18.88 -4.91 -10.64
N VAL A 106 18.92 -3.64 -10.95
CA VAL A 106 19.07 -3.12 -12.32
C VAL A 106 20.38 -2.37 -12.48
N GLY A 107 21.04 -2.55 -13.58
CA GLY A 107 22.33 -1.88 -13.86
C GLY A 107 22.86 -2.21 -15.26
N ALA A 108 24.10 -1.82 -15.51
CA ALA A 108 24.76 -2.01 -16.80
C ALA A 108 24.85 -3.49 -17.22
N ASP A 109 24.96 -4.40 -16.26
CA ASP A 109 25.08 -5.84 -16.49
C ASP A 109 23.73 -6.54 -16.70
N GLY A 110 22.63 -5.79 -16.67
CA GLY A 110 21.27 -6.29 -16.88
C GLY A 110 20.39 -6.20 -15.65
N VAL A 111 19.45 -7.12 -15.53
CA VAL A 111 18.48 -7.19 -14.42
C VAL A 111 18.52 -8.57 -13.78
N SER A 112 18.79 -8.61 -12.48
CA SER A 112 18.61 -9.80 -11.66
C SER A 112 17.41 -9.62 -10.73
N HIS A 113 16.78 -10.73 -10.37
CA HIS A 113 15.62 -10.75 -9.49
C HIS A 113 15.82 -11.76 -8.37
N GLN A 114 15.45 -11.35 -7.16
CA GLN A 114 15.26 -12.22 -6.02
C GLN A 114 13.89 -11.98 -5.40
N ALA A 115 13.28 -13.03 -4.83
CA ALA A 115 12.11 -12.86 -3.96
C ALA A 115 12.14 -13.84 -2.79
N ARG A 116 11.70 -13.37 -1.62
CA ARG A 116 11.63 -14.11 -0.36
C ARG A 116 10.38 -13.72 0.40
N TYR A 117 9.74 -14.68 1.05
CA TYR A 117 8.72 -14.36 2.02
C TYR A 117 9.31 -13.66 3.23
N VAL A 118 8.58 -12.69 3.77
CA VAL A 118 8.91 -12.09 5.05
C VAL A 118 8.48 -13.06 6.16
N GLU A 119 9.44 -13.63 6.88
CA GLU A 119 9.22 -14.63 7.92
C GLU A 119 8.76 -13.96 9.23
N THR A 120 7.52 -13.45 9.23
CA THR A 120 6.89 -12.85 10.42
C THR A 120 6.58 -13.91 11.48
N HIS A 121 6.29 -13.48 12.71
CA HIS A 121 5.88 -14.40 13.79
C HIS A 121 4.61 -15.17 13.43
N LYS A 122 3.62 -14.49 12.80
CA LYS A 122 2.41 -15.12 12.26
C LYS A 122 2.77 -16.24 11.30
N ARG A 123 3.52 -15.91 10.24
CA ARG A 123 3.88 -16.86 9.19
C ARG A 123 4.64 -18.07 9.75
N GLN A 124 5.64 -17.83 10.60
CA GLN A 124 6.41 -18.92 11.23
C GLN A 124 5.52 -19.84 12.07
N ALA A 125 4.62 -19.26 12.89
CA ALA A 125 3.73 -20.03 13.75
C ALA A 125 2.73 -20.86 12.93
N GLU A 126 2.11 -20.27 11.92
CA GLU A 126 1.11 -20.93 11.07
C GLU A 126 1.72 -22.04 10.20
N ARG A 127 2.89 -21.79 9.60
CA ARG A 127 3.63 -22.82 8.86
C ARG A 127 4.04 -24.00 9.75
N LYS A 128 4.47 -23.73 10.99
CA LYS A 128 4.79 -24.80 11.96
C LYS A 128 3.57 -25.61 12.35
N ALA A 129 2.41 -24.96 12.44
CA ALA A 129 1.13 -25.62 12.77
C ALA A 129 0.46 -26.29 11.56
N ASP A 130 0.92 -25.99 10.33
CA ASP A 130 0.33 -26.39 9.05
C ASP A 130 -1.18 -26.05 8.95
N ARG A 131 -1.56 -24.95 9.58
CA ARG A 131 -2.93 -24.42 9.57
C ARG A 131 -2.95 -22.94 9.94
N PRO A 132 -3.98 -22.17 9.53
CA PRO A 132 -4.15 -20.82 10.03
C PRO A 132 -4.38 -20.83 11.54
N LEU A 133 -3.80 -19.86 12.24
CA LEU A 133 -3.89 -19.70 13.69
C LEU A 133 -4.65 -18.44 14.11
N TYR A 134 -4.76 -17.44 13.25
CA TYR A 134 -5.31 -16.14 13.59
C TYR A 134 -6.40 -15.75 12.60
N SER A 135 -7.52 -15.28 13.12
CA SER A 135 -8.42 -14.43 12.33
C SER A 135 -7.70 -13.10 12.03
N SER A 136 -7.92 -12.54 10.84
CA SER A 136 -7.10 -11.43 10.35
C SER A 136 -7.94 -10.30 9.75
N PHE A 137 -7.53 -9.70 8.65
CA PHE A 137 -8.23 -8.55 8.07
C PHE A 137 -9.69 -8.89 7.70
N ASP A 138 -9.93 -10.03 7.03
CA ASP A 138 -11.28 -10.55 6.75
C ASP A 138 -11.41 -12.07 6.97
N SER A 139 -10.30 -12.81 6.97
CA SER A 139 -10.34 -14.24 7.19
C SER A 139 -10.65 -14.56 8.65
N VAL A 140 -11.75 -15.27 8.84
CA VAL A 140 -12.17 -15.79 10.16
C VAL A 140 -11.88 -17.28 10.19
N ILE A 141 -11.32 -17.75 11.28
CA ILE A 141 -11.02 -19.16 11.51
C ILE A 141 -11.72 -19.67 12.78
N ALA A 142 -12.04 -20.94 12.78
CA ALA A 142 -12.53 -21.58 14.00
C ALA A 142 -11.36 -21.74 14.99
N ASP A 143 -11.62 -21.48 16.27
CA ASP A 143 -10.60 -21.64 17.33
C ASP A 143 -9.32 -20.80 17.10
N PRO A 144 -9.42 -19.47 16.95
CA PRO A 144 -8.24 -18.63 16.73
C PRO A 144 -7.34 -18.57 17.97
N ALA A 145 -6.05 -18.53 17.74
CA ALA A 145 -5.09 -18.21 18.78
C ALA A 145 -5.28 -16.74 19.26
N PRO A 146 -5.06 -16.46 20.55
CA PRO A 146 -5.24 -15.11 21.07
C PRO A 146 -4.25 -14.12 20.45
N ILE A 147 -4.76 -12.99 19.97
CA ILE A 147 -3.96 -11.88 19.47
C ILE A 147 -3.44 -11.08 20.67
N ARG A 148 -2.11 -11.05 20.85
CA ARG A 148 -1.46 -10.42 22.00
C ARG A 148 -0.91 -9.02 21.69
N SER A 149 -0.68 -8.74 20.43
CA SER A 149 -0.21 -7.46 19.91
C SER A 149 -0.53 -7.38 18.42
N PRO A 150 -0.50 -6.21 17.78
CA PRO A 150 -0.61 -6.12 16.32
C PRO A 150 0.36 -7.03 15.58
N ASP A 151 1.57 -7.23 16.11
CA ASP A 151 2.58 -8.10 15.50
C ASP A 151 2.24 -9.60 15.53
N SER A 152 1.23 -10.01 16.32
CA SER A 152 0.72 -11.40 16.28
C SER A 152 0.07 -11.76 14.94
N VAL A 153 -0.46 -10.76 14.21
CA VAL A 153 -1.16 -10.91 12.93
C VAL A 153 -0.49 -10.14 11.79
N ASN A 154 0.69 -9.60 12.04
CA ASN A 154 1.46 -8.83 11.06
C ASN A 154 1.88 -9.72 9.89
N THR A 155 1.45 -9.38 8.69
CA THR A 155 1.77 -10.08 7.43
C THR A 155 2.94 -9.46 6.68
N ALA A 156 3.40 -8.26 7.06
CA ALA A 156 4.49 -7.49 6.43
C ALA A 156 4.36 -7.46 4.88
N ASN A 157 3.16 -7.20 4.35
CA ASN A 157 2.81 -7.48 2.96
C ASN A 157 2.40 -6.25 2.15
N ILE A 158 2.60 -5.02 2.65
CA ILE A 158 2.06 -3.83 1.99
C ILE A 158 3.15 -3.10 1.21
N SER A 159 4.19 -2.61 1.88
CA SER A 159 5.18 -1.74 1.25
C SER A 159 6.60 -2.01 1.75
N VAL A 160 7.53 -1.20 1.26
CA VAL A 160 8.95 -1.25 1.62
C VAL A 160 9.43 0.16 1.95
N LEU A 161 10.16 0.29 3.04
CA LEU A 161 10.91 1.49 3.39
C LEU A 161 12.40 1.18 3.36
N HIS A 162 13.16 1.98 2.62
CA HIS A 162 14.62 2.03 2.75
C HIS A 162 14.98 3.37 3.37
N HIS A 163 15.54 3.36 4.58
CA HIS A 163 15.85 4.55 5.35
C HIS A 163 17.06 4.31 6.25
N HIS A 164 17.98 5.25 6.31
CA HIS A 164 19.24 5.22 7.10
C HIS A 164 20.05 3.91 7.02
N GLY A 165 20.04 3.26 5.85
CA GLY A 165 20.77 1.99 5.63
C GLY A 165 20.00 0.76 6.10
N GLU A 166 18.72 0.87 6.45
CA GLU A 166 17.85 -0.25 6.82
C GLU A 166 16.80 -0.50 5.75
N LEU A 167 16.63 -1.75 5.35
CA LEU A 167 15.53 -2.20 4.51
C LEU A 167 14.43 -2.79 5.39
N LEU A 168 13.24 -2.23 5.32
CA LEU A 168 12.12 -2.57 6.18
C LEU A 168 10.90 -2.98 5.37
N ALA A 169 10.32 -4.15 5.65
CA ALA A 169 9.01 -4.55 5.14
C ALA A 169 7.92 -4.06 6.10
N LEU A 170 6.88 -3.43 5.55
CA LEU A 170 5.86 -2.73 6.33
C LEU A 170 4.49 -3.37 6.21
N TRP A 171 3.72 -3.19 7.28
CA TRP A 171 2.31 -3.50 7.40
C TRP A 171 1.57 -2.33 8.06
N GLU A 172 0.24 -2.27 7.96
CA GLU A 172 -0.54 -1.08 8.30
C GLU A 172 -0.56 -0.72 9.79
N ALA A 173 -0.56 -1.70 10.69
CA ALA A 173 -0.81 -1.45 12.11
C ALA A 173 0.26 -2.03 13.06
N GLY A 174 1.25 -2.74 12.53
CA GLY A 174 2.29 -3.40 13.34
C GLY A 174 3.66 -2.76 13.21
N SER A 175 4.65 -3.43 13.78
CA SER A 175 6.04 -3.01 13.68
C SER A 175 6.61 -3.30 12.29
N PRO A 176 7.57 -2.49 11.80
CA PRO A 176 8.38 -2.84 10.63
C PRO A 176 9.18 -4.13 10.85
N TRP A 177 9.49 -4.84 9.75
CA TRP A 177 10.35 -6.01 9.76
C TRP A 177 11.65 -5.71 9.04
N ARG A 178 12.79 -5.88 9.73
CA ARG A 178 14.13 -5.69 9.16
C ARG A 178 14.48 -6.84 8.21
N ILE A 179 14.98 -6.46 7.04
CA ILE A 179 15.35 -7.37 5.95
C ILE A 179 16.83 -7.16 5.59
N ASP A 180 17.55 -8.22 5.38
CA ASP A 180 18.89 -8.16 4.81
C ASP A 180 18.82 -7.80 3.32
N GLU A 181 19.47 -6.72 2.91
CA GLU A 181 19.39 -6.21 1.53
C GLU A 181 19.99 -7.16 0.49
N SER A 182 20.98 -7.96 0.88
CA SER A 182 21.70 -8.85 -0.03
C SER A 182 20.97 -10.15 -0.29
N SER A 183 20.43 -10.77 0.77
CA SER A 183 19.80 -12.10 0.75
C SER A 183 18.26 -12.03 0.74
N LEU A 184 17.67 -10.91 1.13
CA LEU A 184 16.26 -10.71 1.49
C LEU A 184 15.79 -11.57 2.66
N ASP A 185 16.69 -12.11 3.46
CA ASP A 185 16.32 -12.85 4.65
C ASP A 185 15.79 -11.91 5.75
N THR A 186 14.75 -12.35 6.44
CA THR A 186 14.14 -11.58 7.53
C THR A 186 15.04 -11.64 8.75
N GLN A 187 15.40 -10.47 9.28
CA GLN A 187 16.27 -10.35 10.46
C GLN A 187 15.48 -10.20 11.76
N GLY A 188 14.20 -9.81 11.69
CA GLY A 188 13.31 -9.69 12.86
C GLY A 188 12.51 -8.39 12.88
N VAL A 189 11.78 -8.21 13.97
CA VAL A 189 11.02 -6.96 14.22
C VAL A 189 11.99 -5.81 14.42
N TYR A 190 11.67 -4.68 13.80
CA TYR A 190 12.45 -3.45 13.93
C TYR A 190 11.70 -2.40 14.76
N ALA A 191 12.43 -1.70 15.61
CA ALA A 191 11.95 -0.52 16.33
C ALA A 191 12.95 0.61 16.17
N PHE A 192 12.48 1.81 15.89
CA PHE A 192 13.33 3.01 15.79
C PHE A 192 13.89 3.44 17.16
N SER A 193 13.25 3.05 18.26
CA SER A 193 13.78 3.17 19.63
C SER A 193 13.08 2.18 20.56
N ASP A 194 13.72 1.85 21.68
CA ASP A 194 13.15 0.94 22.70
C ASP A 194 11.84 1.49 23.30
N GLU A 195 11.73 2.82 23.44
CA GLU A 195 10.56 3.48 24.01
C GLU A 195 9.34 3.37 23.09
N THR A 196 9.56 3.18 21.80
CA THR A 196 8.51 3.11 20.77
C THR A 196 8.28 1.72 20.23
N ALA A 197 8.98 0.72 20.73
CA ALA A 197 8.82 -0.67 20.32
C ALA A 197 7.37 -1.15 20.48
N GLY A 198 6.79 -1.73 19.40
CA GLY A 198 5.40 -2.20 19.34
C GLY A 198 4.34 -1.11 19.19
N ALA A 199 4.74 0.16 19.02
CA ALA A 199 3.80 1.21 18.63
C ALA A 199 3.40 1.05 17.16
N PRO A 200 2.15 1.38 16.78
CA PRO A 200 1.68 1.25 15.40
C PRO A 200 2.48 2.16 14.46
N PHE A 201 2.91 1.58 13.34
CA PHE A 201 3.70 2.25 12.30
C PHE A 201 3.09 1.90 10.94
N SER A 202 2.56 2.89 10.20
CA SER A 202 1.84 2.64 8.96
C SER A 202 2.75 2.20 7.83
N ALA A 203 2.15 1.65 6.78
CA ALA A 203 2.87 1.19 5.59
C ALA A 203 3.21 2.31 4.58
N HIS A 204 2.80 3.56 4.83
CA HIS A 204 2.98 4.69 3.90
C HIS A 204 3.79 5.84 4.51
N PRO A 205 5.04 5.59 5.00
CA PRO A 205 5.88 6.66 5.50
C PRO A 205 6.23 7.65 4.38
N ARG A 206 6.29 8.93 4.71
CA ARG A 206 6.70 10.01 3.80
C ARG A 206 8.11 10.47 4.16
N VAL A 207 8.99 10.47 3.17
CA VAL A 207 10.39 10.89 3.33
C VAL A 207 10.60 12.18 2.54
N GLU A 208 11.08 13.21 3.23
CA GLU A 208 11.46 14.46 2.61
C GLU A 208 12.82 14.35 1.88
N PRO A 209 13.15 15.28 0.97
CA PRO A 209 14.41 15.23 0.24
C PRO A 209 15.67 15.30 1.11
N ASP A 210 15.58 15.79 2.35
CA ASP A 210 16.66 15.80 3.33
C ASP A 210 16.79 14.50 4.12
N GLY A 211 15.90 13.53 3.89
CA GLY A 211 15.86 12.25 4.56
C GLY A 211 15.00 12.23 5.84
N THR A 212 14.39 13.34 6.24
CA THR A 212 13.44 13.37 7.35
C THR A 212 12.23 12.49 7.02
N LEU A 213 11.87 11.61 7.94
CA LEU A 213 10.76 10.68 7.78
C LEU A 213 9.61 11.08 8.70
N TRP A 214 8.42 11.15 8.09
CA TRP A 214 7.15 11.31 8.76
C TRP A 214 6.32 10.05 8.60
N ASN A 215 5.65 9.64 9.66
CA ASN A 215 4.71 8.53 9.61
C ASN A 215 3.58 8.73 10.62
N PHE A 216 2.59 7.89 10.52
CA PHE A 216 1.53 7.75 11.50
C PHE A 216 1.35 6.28 11.85
N GLY A 217 0.50 6.02 12.83
CA GLY A 217 -0.02 4.70 13.13
C GLY A 217 -1.33 4.84 13.88
N TYR A 218 -2.22 3.89 13.72
CA TYR A 218 -3.52 3.95 14.37
C TYR A 218 -3.96 2.60 14.93
N LEU A 219 -4.89 2.66 15.88
CA LEU A 219 -5.65 1.52 16.38
C LEU A 219 -7.09 1.99 16.57
N SER A 220 -7.99 1.65 15.65
CA SER A 220 -9.39 2.11 15.66
C SER A 220 -10.12 1.68 16.94
N ALA A 221 -9.96 0.45 17.37
CA ALA A 221 -10.54 -0.05 18.62
C ALA A 221 -10.10 0.69 19.88
N ALA A 222 -8.94 1.38 19.85
CA ALA A 222 -8.41 2.18 20.94
C ALA A 222 -8.61 3.70 20.74
N ASN A 223 -9.21 4.12 19.63
CA ASN A 223 -9.23 5.52 19.20
C ASN A 223 -7.84 6.18 19.27
N LEU A 224 -6.79 5.41 18.92
CA LEU A 224 -5.41 5.85 18.99
C LEU A 224 -4.92 6.25 17.59
N LEU A 225 -4.46 7.49 17.47
CA LEU A 225 -3.67 8.00 16.35
C LEU A 225 -2.33 8.48 16.89
N VAL A 226 -1.24 7.99 16.31
CA VAL A 226 0.14 8.34 16.69
C VAL A 226 0.82 8.94 15.48
N LEU A 227 1.54 10.04 15.65
CA LEU A 227 2.37 10.65 14.61
C LEU A 227 3.85 10.49 14.95
N TRP A 228 4.66 10.28 13.92
CA TRP A 228 6.07 10.03 14.03
C TRP A 228 6.87 11.09 13.27
N HIS A 229 7.93 11.59 13.93
CA HIS A 229 8.99 12.38 13.33
C HIS A 229 10.33 11.67 13.58
N ILE A 230 11.00 11.25 12.54
CA ILE A 230 12.27 10.51 12.57
C ILE A 230 13.25 11.25 11.65
N ASP A 231 14.46 11.50 12.13
CA ASP A 231 15.46 12.18 11.33
C ASP A 231 16.11 11.27 10.26
N ALA A 232 16.90 11.85 9.39
CA ALA A 232 17.58 11.13 8.31
C ALA A 232 18.56 10.04 8.78
N LYS A 233 18.87 10.00 10.08
CA LYS A 233 19.74 8.97 10.70
C LYS A 233 18.92 7.89 11.41
N GLY A 234 17.60 7.88 11.26
CA GLY A 234 16.72 6.91 11.92
C GLY A 234 16.42 7.19 13.38
N LYS A 235 16.83 8.35 13.91
CA LYS A 235 16.56 8.72 15.30
C LYS A 235 15.17 9.32 15.45
N VAL A 236 14.38 8.78 16.37
CA VAL A 236 13.07 9.34 16.73
C VAL A 236 13.27 10.71 17.38
N GLN A 237 12.74 11.75 16.75
CA GLN A 237 12.76 13.11 17.25
C GLN A 237 11.50 13.41 18.06
N LYS A 238 10.34 12.93 17.58
CA LYS A 238 9.06 13.15 18.24
C LYS A 238 8.11 12.00 17.94
N VAL A 239 7.34 11.57 18.93
CA VAL A 239 6.15 10.74 18.79
C VAL A 239 5.03 11.40 19.57
N GLY A 240 3.93 11.71 18.89
CA GLY A 240 2.77 12.36 19.48
C GLY A 240 1.50 11.54 19.33
N LYS A 241 0.70 11.49 20.40
CA LYS A 241 -0.66 10.99 20.33
C LYS A 241 -1.59 12.15 19.98
N ILE A 242 -2.48 11.94 19.02
CA ILE A 242 -3.57 12.86 18.70
C ILE A 242 -4.87 12.29 19.27
N ASP A 243 -5.62 13.12 19.96
CA ASP A 243 -6.98 12.79 20.40
C ASP A 243 -7.96 13.14 19.28
N ALA A 244 -8.19 12.21 18.41
CA ALA A 244 -8.90 12.39 17.14
C ALA A 244 -10.10 11.42 17.02
N ALA A 245 -10.68 11.01 18.14
CA ALA A 245 -11.79 10.05 18.17
C ALA A 245 -13.04 10.55 17.38
N PRO A 246 -13.81 9.68 16.72
CA PRO A 246 -13.46 8.27 16.45
C PRO A 246 -12.36 8.16 15.41
N ILE A 247 -11.37 7.29 15.66
CA ILE A 247 -10.38 6.90 14.67
C ILE A 247 -10.89 5.68 13.92
N THR A 248 -10.88 5.78 12.61
CA THR A 248 -11.26 4.71 11.69
C THR A 248 -10.01 4.18 10.97
N MET A 249 -10.18 3.36 9.94
CA MET A 249 -9.05 2.98 9.10
C MET A 249 -8.46 4.21 8.40
N VAL A 250 -7.16 4.42 8.56
CA VAL A 250 -6.37 5.44 7.85
C VAL A 250 -5.24 4.71 7.13
N HIS A 251 -5.27 4.68 5.79
CA HIS A 251 -4.32 3.90 5.01
C HIS A 251 -3.05 4.68 4.67
N ASP A 252 -3.19 5.89 4.17
CA ASP A 252 -2.11 6.78 3.73
C ASP A 252 -2.37 8.21 4.20
N PHE A 253 -1.39 9.10 4.05
CA PHE A 253 -1.45 10.50 4.42
C PHE A 253 -0.53 11.33 3.54
N VAL A 254 -0.64 12.65 3.64
CA VAL A 254 0.27 13.56 2.95
C VAL A 254 1.00 14.49 3.91
N VAL A 255 2.15 14.97 3.45
CA VAL A 255 3.04 15.87 4.18
C VAL A 255 3.36 17.07 3.29
N THR A 256 3.24 18.26 3.84
CA THR A 256 3.73 19.51 3.24
C THR A 256 5.03 19.96 3.93
N GLU A 257 5.55 21.12 3.58
CA GLU A 257 6.69 21.70 4.32
C GLU A 257 6.36 21.93 5.81
N ARG A 258 5.10 22.25 6.16
CA ARG A 258 4.70 22.64 7.53
C ARG A 258 3.69 21.72 8.20
N HIS A 259 2.92 20.94 7.44
CA HIS A 259 1.82 20.18 7.99
C HIS A 259 1.82 18.72 7.58
N LEU A 260 1.23 17.88 8.44
CA LEU A 260 0.76 16.54 8.14
C LEU A 260 -0.75 16.61 7.89
N VAL A 261 -1.24 15.93 6.86
CA VAL A 261 -2.67 15.90 6.54
C VAL A 261 -3.15 14.47 6.46
N LEU A 262 -4.13 14.11 7.28
CA LEU A 262 -4.75 12.78 7.32
C LEU A 262 -6.22 12.89 6.97
N MET A 263 -6.72 11.99 6.12
CA MET A 263 -8.14 11.85 5.83
C MET A 263 -8.70 10.65 6.58
N ILE A 264 -9.74 10.88 7.38
CA ILE A 264 -10.38 9.87 8.22
C ILE A 264 -11.78 9.64 7.66
N ALA A 265 -11.89 8.56 6.87
CA ALA A 265 -13.14 8.18 6.22
C ALA A 265 -14.20 7.71 7.25
N PRO A 266 -15.50 7.85 6.97
CA PRO A 266 -16.56 7.39 7.87
C PRO A 266 -16.75 5.86 7.81
N PHE A 267 -15.68 5.11 8.07
CA PHE A 267 -15.64 3.65 8.15
C PHE A 267 -15.42 3.25 9.61
N HIS A 268 -16.50 3.36 10.40
CA HIS A 268 -16.47 3.34 11.85
C HIS A 268 -16.25 1.95 12.44
N PHE A 269 -15.43 1.85 13.48
CA PHE A 269 -15.33 0.69 14.34
C PHE A 269 -16.60 0.61 15.19
N VAL A 270 -17.43 -0.42 14.98
CA VAL A 270 -18.76 -0.54 15.58
C VAL A 270 -18.95 -1.83 16.37
N ASP A 271 -18.14 -2.85 16.12
CA ASP A 271 -18.29 -4.16 16.75
C ASP A 271 -16.96 -4.64 17.37
N PRO A 272 -16.77 -4.44 18.68
CA PRO A 272 -15.55 -4.88 19.37
C PRO A 272 -15.46 -6.41 19.53
N ASP A 273 -16.56 -7.13 19.37
CA ASP A 273 -16.62 -8.59 19.51
C ASP A 273 -16.45 -9.31 18.15
N SER A 274 -16.25 -8.54 17.09
CA SER A 274 -16.06 -9.08 15.74
C SER A 274 -14.76 -9.87 15.60
N GLU A 275 -14.82 -10.95 14.83
CA GLU A 275 -13.68 -11.85 14.61
C GLU A 275 -12.69 -11.35 13.54
N SER A 276 -13.04 -10.30 12.79
CA SER A 276 -12.14 -9.73 11.77
C SER A 276 -12.22 -8.20 11.72
N PHE A 277 -11.15 -7.58 11.19
CA PHE A 277 -11.09 -6.13 11.06
C PHE A 277 -12.24 -5.58 10.19
N LEU A 278 -12.51 -6.19 9.02
CA LEU A 278 -13.58 -5.71 8.13
C LEU A 278 -14.97 -5.83 8.74
N GLN A 279 -15.24 -6.93 9.47
CA GLN A 279 -16.53 -7.11 10.12
C GLN A 279 -16.73 -6.16 11.30
N ALA A 280 -15.63 -5.74 11.96
CA ALA A 280 -15.67 -4.79 13.05
C ALA A 280 -16.00 -3.34 12.61
N HIS A 281 -15.97 -3.06 11.30
CA HIS A 281 -16.15 -1.71 10.77
C HIS A 281 -17.37 -1.61 9.88
N GLN A 282 -18.01 -0.45 9.91
CA GLN A 282 -19.18 -0.13 9.08
C GLN A 282 -19.01 1.22 8.40
N TRP A 283 -19.28 1.25 7.08
CA TRP A 283 -19.37 2.48 6.30
C TRP A 283 -20.65 3.25 6.59
N ASN A 284 -20.53 4.56 6.88
CA ASN A 284 -21.69 5.45 7.03
C ASN A 284 -21.60 6.61 6.04
N PRO A 285 -22.29 6.57 4.89
CA PRO A 285 -22.24 7.63 3.88
C PRO A 285 -22.89 8.95 4.33
N GLN A 286 -23.56 9.01 5.47
CA GLN A 286 -24.17 10.22 6.01
C GLN A 286 -23.17 11.05 6.84
N ASP A 287 -22.10 10.45 7.31
CA ASP A 287 -21.05 11.15 8.04
C ASP A 287 -19.99 11.69 7.08
N PRO A 288 -19.38 12.84 7.36
CA PRO A 288 -18.32 13.39 6.52
C PRO A 288 -17.02 12.61 6.64
N THR A 289 -16.19 12.65 5.60
CA THR A 289 -14.76 12.37 5.73
C THR A 289 -14.13 13.54 6.47
N ARG A 290 -13.53 13.27 7.64
CA ARG A 290 -12.83 14.27 8.42
C ARG A 290 -11.38 14.42 7.94
N VAL A 291 -10.91 15.64 7.83
CA VAL A 291 -9.55 15.95 7.41
C VAL A 291 -8.83 16.63 8.58
N LEU A 292 -7.79 15.99 9.06
CA LEU A 292 -6.94 16.47 10.14
C LEU A 292 -5.69 17.10 9.54
N VAL A 293 -5.43 18.37 9.85
CA VAL A 293 -4.22 19.10 9.49
C VAL A 293 -3.44 19.38 10.77
N VAL A 294 -2.23 18.85 10.88
CA VAL A 294 -1.39 18.92 12.09
C VAL A 294 -0.10 19.66 11.78
N ASP A 295 0.28 20.61 12.63
CA ASP A 295 1.56 21.30 12.55
C ASP A 295 2.73 20.34 12.83
N LYS A 296 3.75 20.33 11.97
CA LYS A 296 4.93 19.44 12.10
C LYS A 296 5.79 19.79 13.32
N ASP A 297 5.85 21.05 13.69
CA ASP A 297 6.66 21.51 14.82
C ASP A 297 5.95 21.25 16.15
N ASP A 298 4.61 21.35 16.16
CA ASP A 298 3.79 21.11 17.36
C ASP A 298 2.56 20.25 17.07
N PHE A 299 2.63 18.95 17.37
CA PHE A 299 1.53 18.00 17.18
C PHE A 299 0.29 18.29 18.03
N SER A 300 0.37 19.21 18.99
CA SER A 300 -0.80 19.70 19.73
C SER A 300 -1.57 20.82 18.99
N SER A 301 -0.94 21.40 17.97
CA SER A 301 -1.53 22.40 17.09
C SER A 301 -2.11 21.74 15.84
N TYR A 302 -3.42 21.59 15.79
CA TYR A 302 -4.11 20.97 14.66
C TYR A 302 -5.49 21.56 14.40
N GLN A 303 -5.98 21.37 13.18
CA GLN A 303 -7.29 21.83 12.71
C GLN A 303 -8.05 20.67 12.05
N TRP A 304 -9.39 20.72 12.17
CA TRP A 304 -10.29 19.79 11.52
C TRP A 304 -11.05 20.47 10.39
N PHE A 305 -11.20 19.72 9.29
CA PHE A 305 -12.04 20.08 8.16
C PHE A 305 -12.91 18.88 7.79
N GLU A 306 -13.90 19.10 6.92
CA GLU A 306 -14.83 18.08 6.48
C GLU A 306 -14.99 18.12 4.96
N LEU A 307 -15.13 16.93 4.38
CA LEU A 307 -15.48 16.68 2.98
C LEU A 307 -16.65 15.71 2.93
N PRO A 308 -17.38 15.63 1.81
CA PRO A 308 -18.36 14.56 1.62
C PRO A 308 -17.73 13.19 1.86
N ALA A 309 -18.57 12.23 2.31
CA ALA A 309 -18.13 10.84 2.53
C ALA A 309 -17.39 10.31 1.29
N GLN A 310 -16.18 9.82 1.50
CA GLN A 310 -15.32 9.29 0.46
C GLN A 310 -14.26 8.36 1.03
N TRP A 311 -13.74 7.48 0.18
CA TRP A 311 -12.65 6.60 0.50
C TRP A 311 -11.42 6.97 -0.34
N VAL A 312 -10.25 7.00 0.28
CA VAL A 312 -8.96 7.22 -0.37
C VAL A 312 -7.98 6.16 0.14
N PHE A 313 -7.35 5.43 -0.79
CA PHE A 313 -6.21 4.61 -0.45
C PHE A 313 -4.93 5.43 -0.53
N HIS A 314 -4.61 6.01 -1.70
CA HIS A 314 -3.30 6.59 -1.93
C HIS A 314 -3.38 8.04 -2.37
N PHE A 315 -2.41 8.80 -1.87
CA PHE A 315 -2.17 10.19 -2.25
C PHE A 315 -0.93 10.28 -3.12
N GLY A 316 -0.94 11.21 -4.08
CA GLY A 316 0.26 11.57 -4.85
C GLY A 316 1.28 12.32 -4.00
N ASN A 317 1.14 13.62 -3.91
CA ASN A 317 2.01 14.47 -3.11
C ASN A 317 1.21 15.66 -2.55
N ALA A 318 1.81 16.39 -1.63
CA ALA A 318 1.22 17.62 -1.11
C ALA A 318 2.24 18.75 -1.04
N TRP A 319 1.75 19.97 -1.12
CA TRP A 319 2.52 21.17 -0.92
C TRP A 319 1.66 22.29 -0.37
N GLU A 320 2.31 23.33 0.08
CA GLU A 320 1.66 24.44 0.74
C GLU A 320 2.26 25.75 0.27
N ASP A 321 1.43 26.71 -0.13
CA ASP A 321 1.88 28.02 -0.53
C ASP A 321 2.16 28.95 0.68
N LYS A 322 2.79 30.10 0.40
CA LYS A 322 3.10 31.11 1.43
C LYS A 322 1.86 31.69 2.12
N ALA A 323 0.69 31.51 1.50
CA ALA A 323 -0.57 31.97 2.07
C ALA A 323 -1.23 30.92 2.99
N GLY A 324 -0.62 29.76 3.21
CA GLY A 324 -1.12 28.68 4.05
C GLY A 324 -2.18 27.81 3.36
N VAL A 325 -2.22 27.80 2.03
CA VAL A 325 -3.11 26.94 1.28
C VAL A 325 -2.41 25.63 0.92
N ILE A 326 -2.90 24.55 1.48
CA ILE A 326 -2.44 23.18 1.21
C ILE A 326 -3.13 22.65 -0.05
N ARG A 327 -2.36 21.98 -0.90
CA ARG A 327 -2.84 21.31 -2.11
C ARG A 327 -2.25 19.92 -2.20
N PHE A 328 -3.07 18.94 -2.60
CA PHE A 328 -2.65 17.56 -2.84
C PHE A 328 -3.58 16.88 -3.85
N ASP A 329 -3.21 15.69 -4.28
CA ASP A 329 -4.01 14.85 -5.18
C ASP A 329 -4.13 13.43 -4.63
N ALA A 330 -5.22 12.75 -5.02
CA ALA A 330 -5.48 11.37 -4.61
C ALA A 330 -6.44 10.64 -5.57
N GLY A 331 -6.36 9.31 -5.57
CA GLY A 331 -7.38 8.43 -6.08
C GLY A 331 -8.56 8.36 -5.11
N ARG A 332 -9.70 8.98 -5.47
CA ARG A 332 -10.91 9.04 -4.67
C ARG A 332 -11.92 7.99 -5.11
N TYR A 333 -12.44 7.23 -4.17
CA TYR A 333 -13.57 6.30 -4.34
C TYR A 333 -14.82 6.87 -3.68
N ASP A 334 -16.00 6.53 -4.22
CA ASP A 334 -17.27 6.94 -3.61
C ASP A 334 -17.53 6.25 -2.27
N ASP A 335 -17.01 5.02 -2.09
CA ASP A 335 -17.13 4.20 -0.90
C ASP A 335 -15.99 3.15 -0.80
N PRO A 336 -15.87 2.39 0.29
CA PRO A 336 -14.83 1.38 0.46
C PRO A 336 -15.10 0.03 -0.24
N SER A 337 -16.00 -0.06 -1.22
CA SER A 337 -16.39 -1.34 -1.88
C SER A 337 -15.21 -2.03 -2.58
N ILE A 338 -14.21 -1.28 -3.02
CA ILE A 338 -12.95 -1.85 -3.52
C ILE A 338 -12.33 -2.84 -2.50
N MET A 339 -12.35 -2.47 -1.24
CA MET A 339 -11.83 -3.25 -0.13
C MET A 339 -12.87 -4.23 0.41
N THR A 340 -14.07 -3.75 0.75
CA THR A 340 -15.07 -4.55 1.44
C THR A 340 -15.77 -5.59 0.55
N VAL A 341 -15.70 -5.44 -0.77
CA VAL A 341 -16.31 -6.33 -1.76
C VAL A 341 -15.32 -6.86 -2.77
N ASN A 342 -14.64 -5.98 -3.53
CA ASN A 342 -13.89 -6.41 -4.72
C ASN A 342 -12.71 -7.32 -4.39
N PHE A 343 -11.90 -6.98 -3.38
CA PHE A 343 -10.76 -7.80 -2.98
C PHE A 343 -11.17 -9.14 -2.34
N ARG A 344 -12.36 -9.22 -1.76
CA ARG A 344 -12.95 -10.49 -1.30
C ARG A 344 -13.41 -11.36 -2.47
N GLU A 345 -14.07 -10.76 -3.45
CA GLU A 345 -14.58 -11.48 -4.62
C GLU A 345 -13.45 -11.99 -5.53
N ILE A 346 -12.36 -11.24 -5.68
CA ILE A 346 -11.16 -11.70 -6.38
C ILE A 346 -10.58 -12.98 -5.76
N MET A 347 -10.57 -13.07 -4.44
CA MET A 347 -10.10 -14.25 -3.72
C MET A 347 -11.02 -15.48 -3.87
N ARG A 348 -12.25 -15.27 -4.37
CA ARG A 348 -13.20 -16.32 -4.78
C ARG A 348 -13.12 -16.64 -6.28
N GLY A 349 -12.28 -15.91 -7.05
CA GLY A 349 -12.16 -16.05 -8.49
C GLY A 349 -13.15 -15.21 -9.30
N ASN A 350 -13.82 -14.24 -8.69
CA ASN A 350 -14.67 -13.27 -9.36
C ASN A 350 -13.92 -11.98 -9.64
N VAL A 351 -14.30 -11.29 -10.72
CA VAL A 351 -13.74 -9.98 -11.06
C VAL A 351 -14.87 -8.99 -11.14
N LEU A 352 -14.74 -7.89 -10.41
CA LEU A 352 -15.75 -6.85 -10.35
C LEU A 352 -15.24 -5.53 -10.96
N SER A 353 -16.17 -4.67 -11.34
CA SER A 353 -15.85 -3.35 -11.84
C SER A 353 -15.41 -2.42 -10.70
N LEU A 354 -14.38 -1.64 -10.93
CA LEU A 354 -13.97 -0.55 -10.04
C LEU A 354 -14.84 0.69 -10.34
N ALA A 355 -16.07 0.70 -9.84
CA ALA A 355 -16.94 1.86 -9.96
C ALA A 355 -16.50 2.98 -8.99
N GLY A 356 -16.77 4.24 -9.35
CA GLY A 356 -16.60 5.38 -8.46
C GLY A 356 -15.17 5.89 -8.26
N LEU A 357 -14.15 5.22 -8.81
CA LEU A 357 -12.75 5.66 -8.70
C LEU A 357 -12.47 6.81 -9.67
N ARG A 358 -11.93 7.92 -9.16
CA ARG A 358 -11.54 9.12 -9.95
C ARG A 358 -10.34 9.80 -9.30
N HIS A 359 -9.55 10.51 -10.09
CA HIS A 359 -8.47 11.34 -9.56
C HIS A 359 -8.96 12.74 -9.22
N HIS A 360 -8.73 13.16 -7.97
CA HIS A 360 -9.16 14.45 -7.44
C HIS A 360 -7.98 15.29 -6.97
N ARG A 361 -8.13 16.59 -7.08
CA ARG A 361 -7.29 17.57 -6.39
C ARG A 361 -8.05 18.13 -5.19
N TYR A 362 -7.30 18.34 -4.14
CA TYR A 362 -7.79 18.86 -2.87
C TYR A 362 -7.14 20.20 -2.56
N ARG A 363 -7.91 21.07 -1.93
CA ARG A 363 -7.45 22.37 -1.49
C ARG A 363 -7.96 22.64 -0.07
N ILE A 364 -7.04 22.94 0.86
CA ILE A 364 -7.35 23.32 2.24
C ILE A 364 -6.76 24.71 2.49
N ASP A 365 -7.61 25.66 2.89
CA ASP A 365 -7.18 26.99 3.31
C ASP A 365 -7.30 27.05 4.84
N THR A 366 -6.16 26.89 5.52
CA THR A 366 -6.09 26.81 6.99
C THR A 366 -6.49 28.11 7.68
N ARG A 367 -6.44 29.26 6.98
CA ARG A 367 -6.84 30.56 7.54
C ARG A 367 -8.32 30.83 7.45
N THR A 368 -8.97 30.34 6.39
CA THR A 368 -10.41 30.57 6.18
C THR A 368 -11.28 29.41 6.61
N GLY A 369 -10.68 28.28 6.98
CA GLY A 369 -11.39 27.07 7.37
C GLY A 369 -12.05 26.34 6.18
N ARG A 370 -11.67 26.64 4.94
CA ARG A 370 -12.28 26.04 3.74
C ARG A 370 -11.51 24.81 3.29
N CYS A 371 -12.22 23.71 3.09
CA CYS A 371 -11.72 22.51 2.44
C CYS A 371 -12.60 22.19 1.21
N SER A 372 -11.97 21.81 0.11
CA SER A 372 -12.67 21.48 -1.15
C SER A 372 -11.91 20.45 -1.96
N GLU A 373 -12.62 19.77 -2.82
CA GLU A 373 -12.09 18.83 -3.81
C GLU A 373 -12.70 19.07 -5.19
N GLU A 374 -11.97 18.70 -6.23
CA GLU A 374 -12.46 18.71 -7.60
C GLU A 374 -11.81 17.57 -8.42
N PRO A 375 -12.55 16.93 -9.34
CA PRO A 375 -11.97 15.97 -10.25
C PRO A 375 -10.96 16.68 -11.17
N CYS A 376 -9.79 16.07 -11.40
CA CYS A 376 -8.76 16.62 -12.26
C CYS A 376 -8.51 15.80 -13.52
N LEU A 377 -9.08 14.60 -13.61
CA LEU A 377 -9.14 13.79 -14.82
C LEU A 377 -10.56 13.66 -15.33
N SER A 378 -10.72 13.33 -16.61
CA SER A 378 -12.02 13.03 -17.22
C SER A 378 -12.72 11.90 -16.48
N ALA A 379 -14.05 11.96 -16.36
CA ALA A 379 -14.84 11.01 -15.57
C ALA A 379 -14.72 9.54 -16.00
N HIS A 380 -14.27 9.29 -17.23
CA HIS A 380 -14.04 7.94 -17.76
C HIS A 380 -12.63 7.40 -17.46
N ILE A 381 -11.72 8.22 -16.87
CA ILE A 381 -10.39 7.79 -16.49
C ILE A 381 -10.36 7.51 -14.99
N GLN A 382 -10.15 6.25 -14.65
CA GLN A 382 -9.90 5.77 -13.29
C GLN A 382 -8.39 5.74 -13.03
N SER A 383 -7.94 6.04 -11.81
CA SER A 383 -6.50 6.07 -11.51
C SER A 383 -6.19 5.70 -10.07
N GLU A 384 -5.07 5.00 -9.87
CA GLU A 384 -4.53 4.59 -8.58
C GLU A 384 -3.01 4.48 -8.62
N PHE A 385 -2.40 4.24 -7.46
CA PHE A 385 -0.95 4.11 -7.29
C PHE A 385 -0.17 5.33 -7.81
N PRO A 386 -0.46 6.52 -7.29
CA PRO A 386 0.23 7.74 -7.71
C PRO A 386 1.69 7.75 -7.22
N SER A 387 2.60 8.11 -8.10
CA SER A 387 4.04 8.26 -7.84
C SER A 387 4.55 9.58 -8.41
N VAL A 388 5.34 10.29 -7.65
CA VAL A 388 5.96 11.56 -8.05
C VAL A 388 7.48 11.46 -8.02
N ASP A 389 8.15 12.43 -8.60
CA ASP A 389 9.60 12.57 -8.42
C ASP A 389 9.91 12.75 -6.92
N PRO A 390 10.70 11.86 -6.27
CA PRO A 390 10.95 11.95 -4.84
C PRO A 390 11.68 13.24 -4.42
N ARG A 391 12.31 13.96 -5.37
CA ARG A 391 12.97 15.25 -5.11
C ARG A 391 12.00 16.40 -4.88
N VAL A 392 10.71 16.23 -5.24
CA VAL A 392 9.61 17.17 -4.96
C VAL A 392 8.68 16.69 -3.86
N SER A 393 9.04 15.63 -3.13
CA SER A 393 8.26 15.17 -1.98
C SER A 393 8.03 16.32 -0.99
N CYS A 394 6.78 16.50 -0.54
CA CYS A 394 6.35 17.57 0.38
C CYS A 394 6.49 19.00 -0.18
N ARG A 395 6.69 19.16 -1.48
CA ARG A 395 6.88 20.44 -2.17
C ARG A 395 5.97 20.56 -3.39
N GLU A 396 5.91 21.75 -3.97
CA GLU A 396 5.18 22.00 -5.21
C GLU A 396 5.65 21.05 -6.32
N TYR A 397 4.73 20.45 -7.01
CA TYR A 397 4.95 19.47 -8.08
C TYR A 397 3.94 19.66 -9.20
N SER A 398 4.22 19.06 -10.33
CA SER A 398 3.39 19.17 -11.52
C SER A 398 3.12 17.87 -12.24
N LYS A 399 3.87 16.80 -11.94
CA LYS A 399 3.76 15.53 -12.64
C LYS A 399 3.44 14.40 -11.67
N VAL A 400 2.45 13.58 -12.04
CA VAL A 400 2.09 12.37 -11.30
C VAL A 400 2.10 11.20 -12.29
N VAL A 401 2.83 10.14 -11.95
CA VAL A 401 2.74 8.84 -12.63
C VAL A 401 1.73 8.00 -11.87
N MET A 402 0.86 7.30 -12.56
CA MET A 402 -0.17 6.48 -11.94
C MET A 402 -0.59 5.33 -12.85
N LEU A 403 -1.20 4.30 -12.31
CA LEU A 403 -1.95 3.36 -13.12
C LEU A 403 -3.31 3.95 -13.46
N THR A 404 -3.76 3.76 -14.70
CA THR A 404 -5.06 4.24 -15.18
C THR A 404 -5.85 3.16 -15.88
N TYR A 405 -7.13 3.45 -16.07
CA TYR A 405 -8.04 2.69 -16.90
C TYR A 405 -9.06 3.62 -17.56
N ASP A 406 -9.15 3.51 -18.88
CA ASP A 406 -10.16 4.21 -19.66
C ASP A 406 -11.43 3.35 -19.78
N THR A 407 -12.53 3.77 -19.12
CA THR A 407 -13.82 3.05 -19.15
C THR A 407 -14.51 3.11 -20.52
N ASN A 408 -14.10 4.01 -21.41
CA ASN A 408 -14.58 4.06 -22.80
C ASN A 408 -13.90 3.00 -23.68
N GLN A 409 -12.84 2.37 -23.18
CA GLN A 409 -12.10 1.32 -23.87
C GLN A 409 -12.03 0.05 -23.01
N PRO A 410 -13.16 -0.64 -22.78
CA PRO A 410 -13.22 -1.76 -21.87
C PRO A 410 -12.36 -2.93 -22.34
N SER A 411 -11.67 -3.58 -21.42
CA SER A 411 -10.93 -4.82 -21.63
C SER A 411 -11.72 -5.99 -21.05
N PRO A 412 -11.95 -7.08 -21.80
CA PRO A 412 -12.67 -8.25 -21.32
C PRO A 412 -11.92 -9.03 -20.24
N THR A 413 -10.60 -8.85 -20.17
CA THR A 413 -9.72 -9.51 -19.19
C THR A 413 -9.28 -8.59 -18.07
N ARG A 414 -9.98 -7.46 -17.88
CA ARG A 414 -9.65 -6.49 -16.85
C ARG A 414 -9.74 -7.11 -15.47
N VAL A 415 -8.63 -7.11 -14.78
CA VAL A 415 -8.55 -7.49 -13.35
C VAL A 415 -8.43 -6.25 -12.50
N LEU A 416 -7.55 -5.32 -12.89
CA LEU A 416 -7.25 -4.06 -12.24
C LEU A 416 -7.12 -2.94 -13.30
N LEU A 417 -6.34 -1.91 -13.03
CA LEU A 417 -5.95 -0.89 -13.99
C LEU A 417 -4.96 -1.49 -14.99
N ASN A 418 -5.01 -1.10 -16.26
CA ASN A 418 -4.24 -1.74 -17.34
C ASN A 418 -3.38 -0.77 -18.15
N GLU A 419 -3.24 0.44 -17.67
CA GLU A 419 -2.43 1.50 -18.28
C GLU A 419 -1.47 2.08 -17.26
N VAL A 420 -0.33 2.59 -17.71
CA VAL A 420 0.52 3.51 -16.97
C VAL A 420 0.47 4.87 -17.61
N SER A 421 0.20 5.90 -16.83
CA SER A 421 0.01 7.27 -17.30
C SER A 421 0.87 8.25 -16.50
N ARG A 422 1.32 9.29 -17.19
CA ARG A 422 1.87 10.49 -16.56
C ARG A 422 0.91 11.66 -16.78
N PHE A 423 0.41 12.19 -15.70
CA PHE A 423 -0.49 13.33 -15.68
C PHE A 423 0.25 14.62 -15.36
N ASP A 424 0.04 15.64 -16.17
CA ASP A 424 0.52 16.99 -15.93
C ASP A 424 -0.59 17.83 -15.31
N LEU A 425 -0.46 18.12 -14.02
CA LEU A 425 -1.45 18.86 -13.23
C LEU A 425 -1.68 20.31 -13.73
N ASN A 426 -0.69 20.91 -14.39
CA ASN A 426 -0.79 22.30 -14.86
C ASN A 426 -1.49 22.39 -16.20
N SER A 427 -1.18 21.50 -17.15
CA SER A 427 -1.76 21.51 -18.49
C SER A 427 -2.98 20.61 -18.65
N GLY A 428 -3.23 19.70 -17.69
CA GLY A 428 -4.25 18.67 -17.78
C GLY A 428 -3.94 17.57 -18.81
N LYS A 429 -2.72 17.51 -19.33
CA LYS A 429 -2.30 16.51 -20.32
C LYS A 429 -2.04 15.16 -19.66
N LEU A 430 -2.60 14.11 -20.24
CA LEU A 430 -2.34 12.71 -19.89
C LEU A 430 -1.49 12.07 -21.02
N ASP A 431 -0.36 11.46 -20.66
CA ASP A 431 0.51 10.70 -21.53
C ASP A 431 0.47 9.25 -21.08
N THR A 432 -0.03 8.32 -21.91
CA THR A 432 -0.47 6.99 -21.50
C THR A 432 0.12 5.90 -22.38
N TYR A 433 0.61 4.85 -21.74
CA TYR A 433 0.90 3.56 -22.36
C TYR A 433 -0.13 2.52 -21.89
N ARG A 434 -0.83 1.89 -22.82
CA ARG A 434 -1.75 0.80 -22.54
C ARG A 434 -1.05 -0.53 -22.67
N TYR A 435 -1.09 -1.33 -21.61
CA TYR A 435 -0.55 -2.69 -21.62
C TYR A 435 -1.40 -3.63 -22.50
N PRO A 436 -0.76 -4.60 -23.16
CA PRO A 436 -1.48 -5.69 -23.84
C PRO A 436 -2.45 -6.39 -22.90
N GLU A 437 -3.58 -6.89 -23.39
CA GLU A 437 -4.61 -7.58 -22.58
C GLU A 437 -4.08 -8.79 -21.80
N THR A 438 -2.95 -9.37 -22.24
CA THR A 438 -2.30 -10.48 -21.55
C THR A 438 -1.41 -10.06 -20.38
N GLN A 439 -1.29 -8.76 -20.13
CA GLN A 439 -0.41 -8.20 -19.11
C GLN A 439 -1.20 -7.39 -18.10
N ILE A 440 -0.88 -7.60 -16.82
CA ILE A 440 -1.47 -6.86 -15.69
C ILE A 440 -0.34 -6.06 -15.03
N PRO A 441 -0.31 -4.74 -15.20
CA PRO A 441 0.70 -3.91 -14.54
C PRO A 441 0.45 -3.83 -13.03
N GLU A 442 1.54 -3.72 -12.30
CA GLU A 442 1.58 -3.35 -10.89
C GLU A 442 1.96 -1.86 -10.77
N GLU A 443 2.03 -1.32 -9.55
CA GLU A 443 2.49 0.04 -9.32
C GLU A 443 3.76 0.37 -10.12
N HIS A 444 3.79 1.56 -10.71
CA HIS A 444 4.93 2.12 -11.43
C HIS A 444 5.50 3.32 -10.70
N LEU A 445 6.81 3.34 -10.53
CA LEU A 445 7.51 4.40 -9.82
C LEU A 445 8.23 5.35 -10.77
N TYR A 446 8.12 6.64 -10.49
CA TYR A 446 9.00 7.62 -11.09
C TYR A 446 10.41 7.50 -10.48
N VAL A 447 11.41 7.32 -11.32
CA VAL A 447 12.83 7.27 -10.94
C VAL A 447 13.56 8.44 -11.60
N PRO A 448 14.05 9.42 -10.84
CA PRO A 448 14.66 10.60 -11.39
C PRO A 448 15.98 10.30 -12.11
N ASP A 449 16.22 10.98 -13.21
CA ASP A 449 17.57 11.21 -13.69
C ASP A 449 18.21 12.27 -12.79
N LEU A 450 19.21 11.84 -12.02
CA LEU A 450 19.87 12.72 -11.04
C LEU A 450 20.66 13.87 -11.70
N SER A 451 20.95 13.78 -13.01
CA SER A 451 21.57 14.86 -13.79
C SER A 451 20.57 15.91 -14.29
N ALA A 452 19.27 15.57 -14.33
CA ALA A 452 18.20 16.46 -14.75
C ALA A 452 17.59 17.23 -13.56
N LYS A 453 16.95 18.36 -13.84
CA LYS A 453 16.13 19.06 -12.85
C LYS A 453 14.95 18.20 -12.43
N PRO A 454 14.39 18.39 -11.21
CA PRO A 454 13.18 17.68 -10.78
C PRO A 454 12.07 17.74 -11.84
N GLU A 455 11.40 16.62 -12.04
CA GLU A 455 10.31 16.38 -13.01
C GLU A 455 10.66 16.58 -14.50
N GLN A 456 11.91 16.88 -14.85
CA GLN A 456 12.31 17.17 -16.23
C GLN A 456 13.03 16.01 -16.93
N GLY A 457 13.34 14.93 -16.22
CA GLY A 457 13.99 13.76 -16.79
C GLY A 457 14.07 12.61 -15.80
N GLY A 458 14.07 11.41 -16.32
CA GLY A 458 14.10 10.18 -15.54
C GLY A 458 13.36 9.06 -16.24
N TRP A 459 13.03 8.08 -15.48
CA TRP A 459 12.36 6.86 -15.96
C TRP A 459 11.11 6.58 -15.16
N VAL A 460 10.20 5.82 -15.77
CA VAL A 460 9.13 5.15 -15.06
C VAL A 460 9.44 3.66 -15.09
N ILE A 461 9.53 3.04 -13.92
CA ILE A 461 9.84 1.62 -13.79
C ILE A 461 8.71 0.90 -13.07
N GLY A 462 8.29 -0.25 -13.59
CA GLY A 462 7.26 -1.07 -12.96
C GLY A 462 7.19 -2.46 -13.54
N SER A 463 6.76 -3.39 -12.71
CA SER A 463 6.53 -4.78 -13.09
C SER A 463 5.14 -4.99 -13.66
N ALA A 464 4.97 -6.06 -14.43
CA ALA A 464 3.68 -6.55 -14.89
C ALA A 464 3.68 -8.07 -14.99
N LEU A 465 2.54 -8.68 -14.73
CA LEU A 465 2.33 -10.11 -14.93
C LEU A 465 1.85 -10.36 -16.38
N ASP A 466 2.65 -11.04 -17.18
CA ASP A 466 2.16 -11.67 -18.43
C ASP A 466 1.53 -13.03 -18.09
N TRP A 467 0.23 -12.99 -17.83
CA TRP A 467 -0.51 -14.18 -17.41
C TRP A 467 -0.63 -15.25 -18.51
N LYS A 468 -0.53 -14.86 -19.79
CA LYS A 468 -0.58 -15.82 -20.90
C LYS A 468 0.74 -16.56 -21.03
N GLN A 469 1.87 -15.87 -20.90
CA GLN A 469 3.20 -16.48 -20.96
C GLN A 469 3.67 -17.03 -19.61
N GLN A 470 2.92 -16.79 -18.53
CA GLN A 470 3.27 -17.15 -17.16
C GLN A 470 4.65 -16.61 -16.75
N ARG A 471 4.85 -15.31 -16.94
CA ARG A 471 6.12 -14.62 -16.68
C ARG A 471 5.87 -13.25 -16.03
N MET A 472 6.78 -12.84 -15.17
CA MET A 472 6.88 -11.44 -14.77
C MET A 472 7.77 -10.68 -15.75
N ILE A 473 7.41 -9.46 -16.03
CA ILE A 473 8.19 -8.51 -16.79
C ILE A 473 8.45 -7.26 -15.94
N LEU A 474 9.61 -6.65 -16.13
CA LEU A 474 9.94 -5.34 -15.58
C LEU A 474 10.18 -4.40 -16.75
N ASN A 475 9.41 -3.31 -16.83
CA ASN A 475 9.50 -2.32 -17.88
C ASN A 475 10.19 -1.06 -17.39
N ALA A 476 11.02 -0.48 -18.23
CA ALA A 476 11.58 0.86 -18.06
C ALA A 476 11.09 1.76 -19.21
N PHE A 477 10.48 2.88 -18.88
CA PHE A 477 10.00 3.89 -19.83
C PHE A 477 10.79 5.18 -19.68
N ASP A 478 10.92 5.95 -20.76
CA ASP A 478 11.29 7.37 -20.64
C ASP A 478 10.14 8.14 -20.01
N ALA A 479 10.37 8.78 -18.86
CA ALA A 479 9.33 9.51 -18.15
C ALA A 479 8.76 10.72 -18.93
N ARG A 480 9.40 11.13 -20.04
CA ARG A 480 8.93 12.23 -20.89
C ARG A 480 7.90 11.79 -21.93
N SER A 481 7.86 10.49 -22.27
CA SER A 481 7.03 9.95 -23.35
C SER A 481 6.65 8.49 -23.09
N LEU A 482 5.65 8.27 -22.21
CA LEU A 482 5.19 6.92 -21.88
C LEU A 482 4.50 6.26 -23.08
N ASN A 483 3.79 7.03 -23.91
CA ASN A 483 3.07 6.54 -25.08
C ASN A 483 3.97 5.90 -26.16
N ASP A 484 5.27 6.17 -26.14
CA ASP A 484 6.23 5.50 -27.03
C ASP A 484 6.50 4.05 -26.62
N GLY A 485 6.02 3.63 -25.45
CA GLY A 485 6.23 2.31 -24.87
C GLY A 485 7.54 2.19 -24.09
N PRO A 486 7.83 0.98 -23.54
CA PRO A 486 9.04 0.76 -22.76
C PRO A 486 10.29 0.82 -23.63
N VAL A 487 11.31 1.54 -23.19
CA VAL A 487 12.64 1.59 -23.83
C VAL A 487 13.40 0.26 -23.62
N ALA A 488 13.06 -0.44 -22.54
CA ALA A 488 13.59 -1.77 -22.25
C ALA A 488 12.59 -2.58 -21.41
N THR A 489 12.59 -3.89 -21.65
CA THR A 489 11.81 -4.88 -20.90
C THR A 489 12.73 -6.00 -20.42
N ALA A 490 12.68 -6.32 -19.13
CA ALA A 490 13.35 -7.45 -18.52
C ALA A 490 12.33 -8.54 -18.21
N THR A 491 12.48 -9.73 -18.78
CA THR A 491 11.55 -10.85 -18.64
C THR A 491 12.12 -11.91 -17.72
N LEU A 492 11.39 -12.27 -16.67
CA LEU A 492 11.72 -13.36 -15.74
C LEU A 492 11.22 -14.71 -16.28
N PRO A 493 11.85 -15.83 -15.91
CA PRO A 493 11.46 -17.16 -16.37
C PRO A 493 10.24 -17.76 -15.64
N TYR A 494 9.52 -16.97 -14.81
CA TYR A 494 8.38 -17.40 -14.00
C TYR A 494 7.38 -16.26 -13.76
N ALA A 495 6.14 -16.64 -13.46
CA ALA A 495 5.11 -15.75 -12.95
C ALA A 495 5.19 -15.63 -11.40
N MET A 496 4.69 -14.53 -10.88
CA MET A 496 4.57 -14.24 -9.44
C MET A 496 3.17 -13.66 -9.18
N PRO A 497 2.65 -13.77 -7.95
CA PRO A 497 1.47 -13.01 -7.54
C PRO A 497 1.72 -11.51 -7.67
N LEU A 498 0.63 -10.76 -7.88
CA LEU A 498 0.68 -9.31 -7.93
C LEU A 498 1.04 -8.73 -6.55
N GLY A 499 2.01 -7.83 -6.53
CA GLY A 499 2.36 -7.04 -5.37
C GLY A 499 1.52 -5.78 -5.21
N LEU A 500 1.81 -5.03 -4.15
CA LEU A 500 1.18 -3.74 -3.86
C LEU A 500 2.15 -2.61 -4.14
N HIS A 501 3.06 -2.32 -3.20
CA HIS A 501 3.93 -1.15 -3.29
C HIS A 501 5.41 -1.49 -3.42
N GLY A 502 6.14 -0.53 -3.95
CA GLY A 502 7.58 -0.64 -4.10
C GLY A 502 8.33 0.63 -3.71
N LYS A 503 9.65 0.49 -3.73
CA LYS A 503 10.61 1.58 -3.53
C LYS A 503 11.79 1.36 -4.44
N PHE A 504 12.18 2.39 -5.20
CA PHE A 504 13.44 2.36 -5.92
C PHE A 504 14.55 2.99 -5.07
N VAL A 505 15.67 2.27 -4.96
CA VAL A 505 16.88 2.72 -4.27
C VAL A 505 17.99 2.80 -5.32
N HIS A 506 18.53 3.99 -5.53
CA HIS A 506 19.67 4.20 -6.45
C HIS A 506 20.93 3.48 -5.94
N ALA A 507 21.77 3.01 -6.89
CA ALA A 507 23.05 2.39 -6.58
C ALA A 507 24.06 3.37 -5.98
#